data_eaae93179822db8f53b70128b1ffd51c
#
_entry.id   eaae93179822db8f53b70128b1ffd51c
#
_cell.length_a   1.000
_cell.length_b   1.000
_cell.length_c   1.000
_cell.angle_alpha   90.00
_cell.angle_beta   90.00
_cell.angle_gamma   90.00
#
_symmetry.space_group_name_H-M   'P 1'
#
loop_
_entity.id
_entity.type
_entity.pdbx_description
1 polymer ?
#
loop_
_entity_poly.entity_id
_entity_poly.type
_entity_poly.pdbx_seq_one_letter_code
_entity_poly.pdbx_strand_id
1 'polypeptide(L)'
;MNKRILLASRPEGLPKEENWTLDTQEIPSVGEGEILIRNHYVSLDPAMRIWITNVKSYLPPVGIDEVMRAGTVGEVIESKNESHPV
;
A
#
# COMPACT_ATOMS: atom_id res chain seq x y z
N MET A 1 -15.34 -2.41 -3.08
CA MET A 1 -14.24 -3.42 -3.16
C MET A 1 -12.90 -2.75 -2.90
N ASN A 2 -11.99 -3.43 -2.25
CA ASN A 2 -10.64 -2.94 -2.02
C ASN A 2 -9.73 -3.35 -3.16
N LYS A 3 -9.15 -2.36 -3.85
CA LYS A 3 -8.19 -2.58 -4.94
C LYS A 3 -6.78 -2.42 -4.39
N ARG A 4 -5.91 -3.37 -4.71
CA ARG A 4 -4.53 -3.38 -4.26
C ARG A 4 -3.58 -3.49 -5.45
N ILE A 5 -2.44 -2.80 -5.35
CA ILE A 5 -1.35 -2.92 -6.32
C ILE A 5 -0.27 -3.78 -5.68
N LEU A 6 -0.01 -4.94 -6.25
CA LEU A 6 0.99 -5.88 -5.77
C LEU A 6 2.26 -5.79 -6.63
N LEU A 7 3.41 -5.99 -6.00
CA LEU A 7 4.67 -6.10 -6.72
C LEU A 7 4.77 -7.51 -7.31
N ALA A 8 4.65 -7.63 -8.63
CA ALA A 8 4.72 -8.92 -9.32
C ALA A 8 6.15 -9.34 -9.63
N SER A 9 7.02 -8.39 -9.96
CA SER A 9 8.43 -8.63 -10.24
C SER A 9 9.23 -7.36 -9.99
N ARG A 10 10.53 -7.51 -9.76
CA ARG A 10 11.40 -6.35 -9.53
C ARG A 10 11.81 -5.75 -10.86
N PRO A 11 11.65 -4.42 -11.05
CA PRO A 11 12.00 -3.77 -12.30
C PRO A 11 13.51 -3.71 -12.50
N GLU A 12 13.93 -3.87 -13.76
CA GLU A 12 15.30 -3.62 -14.20
C GLU A 12 15.28 -2.26 -14.91
N GLY A 13 15.84 -1.23 -14.25
CA GLY A 13 15.75 0.15 -14.75
C GLY A 13 14.40 0.78 -14.43
N LEU A 14 13.71 1.34 -15.44
CA LEU A 14 12.40 1.96 -15.24
C LEU A 14 11.33 0.91 -14.97
N PRO A 15 10.47 1.11 -13.96
CA PRO A 15 9.33 0.24 -13.72
C PRO A 15 8.39 0.21 -14.93
N LYS A 16 7.82 -0.96 -15.19
CA LYS A 16 6.89 -1.22 -16.30
C LYS A 16 5.62 -1.84 -15.76
N GLU A 17 4.57 -1.87 -16.58
CA GLU A 17 3.29 -2.47 -16.18
C GLU A 17 3.44 -3.93 -15.73
N GLU A 18 4.33 -4.70 -16.35
CA GLU A 18 4.59 -6.11 -16.01
C GLU A 18 5.10 -6.31 -14.57
N ASN A 19 5.62 -5.26 -13.94
CA ASN A 19 6.11 -5.31 -12.56
C ASN A 19 4.97 -5.30 -11.53
N TRP A 20 3.74 -5.03 -11.96
CA TRP A 20 2.60 -4.80 -11.08
C TRP A 20 1.42 -5.72 -11.38
N THR A 21 0.72 -6.11 -10.34
CA THR A 21 -0.56 -6.83 -10.43
C THR A 21 -1.63 -6.03 -9.72
N LEU A 22 -2.76 -5.78 -10.39
CA LEU A 22 -3.92 -5.19 -9.76
C LEU A 22 -4.78 -6.32 -9.15
N ASP A 23 -4.97 -6.27 -7.85
CA ASP A 23 -5.76 -7.23 -7.09
C ASP A 23 -7.00 -6.54 -6.51
N THR A 24 -8.11 -7.25 -6.48
CA THR A 24 -9.36 -6.73 -5.93
C THR A 24 -9.85 -7.69 -4.85
N GLN A 25 -10.13 -7.16 -3.67
CA GLN A 25 -10.61 -7.94 -2.52
C GLN A 25 -11.81 -7.27 -1.88
N GLU A 26 -12.47 -7.98 -0.99
CA GLU A 26 -13.49 -7.40 -0.14
C GLU A 26 -12.88 -6.38 0.82
N ILE A 27 -13.68 -5.38 1.20
CA ILE A 27 -13.25 -4.38 2.18
C ILE A 27 -13.01 -5.10 3.51
N PRO A 28 -11.82 -4.94 4.12
CA PRO A 28 -11.53 -5.63 5.36
C PRO A 28 -12.38 -5.14 6.53
N SER A 29 -12.61 -6.02 7.51
CA SER A 29 -13.27 -5.67 8.75
C SER A 29 -12.32 -4.95 9.69
N VAL A 30 -12.86 -4.01 10.48
CA VAL A 30 -12.09 -3.27 11.48
C VAL A 30 -12.03 -4.09 12.77
N GLY A 31 -10.81 -4.31 13.27
CA GLY A 31 -10.57 -4.95 14.56
C GLY A 31 -10.53 -3.94 15.70
N GLU A 32 -10.44 -4.44 16.93
CA GLU A 32 -10.34 -3.63 18.14
C GLU A 32 -9.11 -2.72 18.06
N GLY A 33 -9.31 -1.42 18.30
CA GLY A 33 -8.25 -0.42 18.25
C GLY A 33 -7.85 0.02 16.85
N GLU A 34 -8.46 -0.53 15.81
CA GLU A 34 -8.16 -0.22 14.43
C GLU A 34 -9.14 0.79 13.81
N ILE A 35 -8.74 1.35 12.69
CA ILE A 35 -9.58 2.24 11.88
C ILE A 35 -9.56 1.76 10.43
N LEU A 36 -10.65 2.03 9.71
CA LEU A 36 -10.73 1.81 8.26
C LEU A 36 -10.71 3.16 7.55
N ILE A 37 -9.77 3.33 6.65
CA ILE A 37 -9.57 4.57 5.90
C ILE A 37 -9.90 4.33 4.42
N ARG A 38 -10.69 5.24 3.84
CA ARG A 38 -10.86 5.31 2.39
C ARG A 38 -9.81 6.26 1.85
N ASN A 39 -8.85 5.76 1.09
CA ASN A 39 -7.82 6.58 0.48
C ASN A 39 -8.38 7.39 -0.69
N HIS A 40 -8.11 8.69 -0.68
CA HIS A 40 -8.48 9.59 -1.78
C HIS A 40 -7.28 9.91 -2.67
N TYR A 41 -6.08 9.96 -2.09
CA TYR A 41 -4.84 10.31 -2.80
C TYR A 41 -3.71 9.38 -2.38
N VAL A 42 -2.86 9.04 -3.34
CA VAL A 42 -1.64 8.25 -3.14
C VAL A 42 -0.46 9.09 -3.60
N SER A 43 0.55 9.21 -2.74
CA SER A 43 1.77 9.94 -3.07
C SER A 43 2.69 9.05 -3.91
N LEU A 44 3.30 9.64 -4.95
CA LEU A 44 4.33 8.99 -5.75
C LEU A 44 5.66 9.67 -5.46
N ASP A 45 6.57 8.96 -4.80
CA ASP A 45 7.84 9.49 -4.34
C ASP A 45 9.03 8.75 -4.94
N PRO A 46 10.17 9.43 -5.21
CA PRO A 46 11.36 8.77 -5.73
C PRO A 46 11.87 7.62 -4.86
N ALA A 47 11.72 7.72 -3.54
CA ALA A 47 12.13 6.67 -2.59
C ALA A 47 11.41 5.34 -2.85
N MET A 48 10.23 5.35 -3.44
CA MET A 48 9.45 4.15 -3.74
C MET A 48 10.20 3.21 -4.69
N ARG A 49 11.04 3.74 -5.57
CA ARG A 49 11.85 2.92 -6.47
C ARG A 49 12.83 2.03 -5.70
N ILE A 50 13.38 2.56 -4.59
CA ILE A 50 14.28 1.80 -3.72
C ILE A 50 13.52 0.68 -3.02
N TRP A 51 12.29 0.92 -2.60
CA TRP A 51 11.48 -0.06 -1.88
C TRP A 51 11.15 -1.31 -2.70
N ILE A 52 11.16 -1.22 -4.02
CA ILE A 52 10.90 -2.34 -4.92
C ILE A 52 12.18 -3.01 -5.43
N THR A 53 13.33 -2.59 -4.90
CA THR A 53 14.64 -3.19 -5.15
C THR A 53 15.03 -4.04 -3.95
N ASN A 54 15.60 -5.21 -4.19
CA ASN A 54 16.00 -6.11 -3.10
C ASN A 54 17.29 -5.64 -2.43
N VAL A 55 17.23 -4.47 -1.80
CA VAL A 55 18.35 -3.88 -1.06
C VAL A 55 17.87 -3.45 0.32
N LYS A 56 18.76 -3.54 1.30
CA LYS A 56 18.48 -3.08 2.66
C LYS A 56 18.52 -1.55 2.69
N SER A 57 17.45 -0.95 3.18
CA SER A 57 17.31 0.49 3.37
C SER A 57 16.74 0.74 4.77
N TYR A 58 16.27 1.96 5.06
CA TYR A 58 15.59 2.29 6.33
C TYR A 58 14.29 1.50 6.54
N LEU A 59 13.72 0.95 5.46
CA LEU A 59 12.58 0.03 5.52
C LEU A 59 12.95 -1.27 4.81
N PRO A 60 12.36 -2.42 5.21
CA PRO A 60 12.52 -3.65 4.45
C PRO A 60 11.93 -3.48 3.04
N PRO A 61 12.50 -4.11 2.02
CA PRO A 61 11.95 -4.01 0.67
C PRO A 61 10.54 -4.61 0.58
N VAL A 62 9.76 -4.13 -0.37
CA VAL A 62 8.47 -4.75 -0.68
C VAL A 62 8.76 -6.11 -1.32
N GLY A 63 8.15 -7.16 -0.78
CA GLY A 63 8.30 -8.51 -1.32
C GLY A 63 7.45 -8.74 -2.58
N ILE A 64 7.81 -9.77 -3.34
CA ILE A 64 7.00 -10.18 -4.49
C ILE A 64 5.62 -10.62 -4.01
N ASP A 65 4.58 -10.20 -4.71
CA ASP A 65 3.16 -10.41 -4.38
C ASP A 65 2.69 -9.68 -3.12
N GLU A 66 3.52 -8.81 -2.54
CA GLU A 66 3.10 -7.93 -1.46
C GLU A 66 2.51 -6.62 -1.99
N VAL A 67 1.65 -6.00 -1.19
CA VAL A 67 1.05 -4.70 -1.52
C VAL A 67 2.12 -3.62 -1.52
N MET A 68 2.14 -2.80 -2.57
CA MET A 68 3.06 -1.66 -2.66
C MET A 68 2.77 -0.65 -1.55
N ARG A 69 3.81 -0.19 -0.89
CA ARG A 69 3.71 0.88 0.11
C ARG A 69 3.65 2.24 -0.54
N ALA A 70 2.88 3.14 0.08
CA ALA A 70 2.81 4.53 -0.34
C ALA A 70 2.30 5.39 0.81
N GLY A 71 2.64 6.68 0.79
CA GLY A 71 1.98 7.66 1.61
C GLY A 71 0.60 7.98 1.01
N THR A 72 -0.42 8.09 1.84
CA THR A 72 -1.78 8.31 1.38
C THR A 72 -2.48 9.40 2.20
N VAL A 73 -3.51 10.01 1.60
CA VAL A 73 -4.46 10.88 2.29
C VAL A 73 -5.84 10.31 2.08
N GLY A 74 -6.56 10.11 3.18
CA GLY A 74 -7.89 9.52 3.12
C GLY A 74 -8.77 9.97 4.28
N GLU A 75 -9.96 9.39 4.35
CA GLU A 75 -10.90 9.65 5.44
C GLU A 75 -11.18 8.38 6.23
N VAL A 76 -11.36 8.52 7.53
CA VAL A 76 -11.77 7.43 8.40
C VAL A 76 -13.26 7.16 8.17
N ILE A 77 -13.60 5.97 7.67
CA ILE A 77 -15.00 5.60 7.39
C ILE A 77 -15.59 4.63 8.43
N GLU A 78 -14.73 3.96 9.18
CA GLU A 78 -15.14 3.10 10.29
C GLU A 78 -14.03 3.10 11.33
N SER A 79 -14.37 3.15 12.61
CA SER A 79 -13.36 3.23 13.67
C SER A 79 -13.77 2.43 14.90
N LYS A 80 -12.80 1.66 15.42
CA LYS A 80 -12.85 1.04 16.75
C LYS A 80 -11.72 1.57 17.62
N ASN A 81 -11.24 2.78 17.34
CA ASN A 81 -10.19 3.47 18.07
C ASN A 81 -10.71 4.82 18.52
N GLU A 82 -10.77 5.05 19.84
CA GLU A 82 -11.32 6.29 20.43
C GLU A 82 -10.52 7.54 20.07
N SER A 83 -9.21 7.39 19.83
CA SER A 83 -8.34 8.51 19.47
C SER A 83 -8.48 8.93 18.01
N HIS A 84 -9.10 8.10 17.17
CA HIS A 84 -9.26 8.33 15.74
C HIS A 84 -10.69 8.03 15.29
N PRO A 85 -11.66 8.87 15.72
CA PRO A 85 -13.08 8.66 15.36
C PRO A 85 -13.33 8.95 13.88
N VAL A 86 -14.45 8.44 13.41
CA VAL A 86 -14.93 8.76 12.05
C VAL A 86 -15.15 10.27 11.88
#